data_7e2c1579a90541b2adc7a024082e886c
#
_entry.id   7e2c1579a90541b2adc7a024082e886c
#
_cell.length_a   1.000
_cell.length_b   1.000
_cell.length_c   1.000
_cell.angle_alpha   90.00
_cell.angle_beta   90.00
_cell.angle_gamma   90.00
#
_symmetry.space_group_name_H-M   'P 1'
#
loop_
_entity.id
_entity.type
_entity.pdbx_description
1 polymer ?
#
loop_
_entity_poly.entity_id
_entity_poly.type
_entity_poly.pdbx_seq_one_letter_code
_entity_poly.pdbx_strand_id
1 'polypeptide(L)'
;MLFSKDKNAKMEEIRKYISVSASSEFDIVAPHIQNAERGYLIPLIGSGLYSWLTDFYTTENPDLTDEGVQKLSQLLALVQSAVIHIAYWIGFDVLNALITGSGFKRTESNTVKSLFKYQESNLKNYLRTSGFNGFDSVLQFIDVNQPEFSGFGDSQALSTIKTSFVPTTSVLNEIYFINNSRLTFLRMKPLLQLVEDMDIKPVLGPETYSYIKTELSKPEPASKVIRLLPYIRKPLVFLATAILMGKVVPT
;
A
#
# COMPACT_ATOMS: atom_id res chain seq x y z
N MET A 1 -1.20 -9.25 14.95
CA MET A 1 -2.48 -9.01 14.26
C MET A 1 -3.13 -7.77 14.83
N LEU A 2 -3.56 -6.87 13.96
CA LEU A 2 -4.11 -5.55 14.31
C LEU A 2 -5.64 -5.58 14.55
N PHE A 3 -6.18 -6.72 14.89
CA PHE A 3 -7.57 -6.99 15.25
C PHE A 3 -7.63 -7.97 16.41
N SER A 4 -8.72 -8.01 17.15
CA SER A 4 -8.97 -8.94 18.25
C SER A 4 -8.38 -8.56 19.62
N LYS A 5 -8.09 -7.25 19.85
CA LYS A 5 -7.67 -6.79 21.20
C LYS A 5 -8.71 -7.15 22.26
N ASP A 6 -9.98 -6.91 21.96
CA ASP A 6 -11.09 -7.33 22.82
C ASP A 6 -11.66 -8.66 22.30
N LYS A 7 -11.51 -9.72 23.09
CA LYS A 7 -12.01 -11.06 22.74
C LYS A 7 -13.53 -11.12 22.62
N ASN A 8 -14.26 -10.20 23.25
CA ASN A 8 -15.72 -10.18 23.24
C ASN A 8 -16.29 -9.29 22.11
N ALA A 9 -15.51 -8.31 21.65
CA ALA A 9 -15.95 -7.31 20.64
C ALA A 9 -15.26 -7.46 19.27
N LYS A 10 -14.64 -8.60 18.99
CA LYS A 10 -13.84 -8.85 17.77
C LYS A 10 -14.55 -8.47 16.47
N MET A 11 -15.83 -8.84 16.32
CA MET A 11 -16.59 -8.52 15.12
C MET A 11 -17.08 -7.07 15.07
N GLU A 12 -17.27 -6.42 16.21
CA GLU A 12 -17.64 -5.00 16.25
C GLU A 12 -16.52 -4.10 15.73
N GLU A 13 -15.27 -4.48 15.98
CA GLU A 13 -14.12 -3.79 15.43
C GLU A 13 -14.09 -3.87 13.90
N ILE A 14 -14.37 -5.05 13.33
CA ILE A 14 -14.48 -5.25 11.88
C ILE A 14 -15.66 -4.46 11.30
N ARG A 15 -16.79 -4.41 11.99
CA ARG A 15 -18.01 -3.69 11.56
C ARG A 15 -17.82 -2.17 11.44
N LYS A 16 -16.77 -1.61 12.05
CA LYS A 16 -16.41 -0.19 11.85
C LYS A 16 -16.00 0.10 10.40
N TYR A 17 -15.49 -0.90 9.69
CA TYR A 17 -14.89 -0.74 8.36
C TYR A 17 -15.68 -1.42 7.24
N ILE A 18 -16.42 -2.49 7.55
CA ILE A 18 -17.19 -3.25 6.57
C ILE A 18 -18.50 -3.75 7.17
N SER A 19 -19.58 -3.66 6.39
CA SER A 19 -20.89 -4.18 6.79
C SER A 19 -20.89 -5.70 6.73
N VAL A 20 -20.90 -6.36 7.88
CA VAL A 20 -21.01 -7.82 7.99
C VAL A 20 -22.16 -8.22 8.89
N SER A 21 -22.73 -9.40 8.65
CA SER A 21 -23.85 -9.94 9.42
C SER A 21 -23.52 -10.03 10.92
N ALA A 22 -24.56 -9.89 11.74
CA ALA A 22 -24.43 -10.11 13.18
C ALA A 22 -24.01 -11.56 13.54
N SER A 23 -24.34 -12.53 12.67
CA SER A 23 -23.99 -13.94 12.82
C SER A 23 -22.58 -14.29 12.32
N SER A 24 -21.83 -13.32 11.76
CA SER A 24 -20.46 -13.57 11.30
C SER A 24 -19.53 -13.83 12.48
N GLU A 25 -18.68 -14.84 12.37
CA GLU A 25 -17.72 -15.24 13.38
C GLU A 25 -16.31 -14.76 13.04
N PHE A 26 -15.61 -14.19 14.01
CA PHE A 26 -14.26 -13.66 13.83
C PHE A 26 -13.27 -14.75 13.39
N ASP A 27 -13.37 -15.93 13.99
CA ASP A 27 -12.38 -17.02 13.78
C ASP A 27 -12.39 -17.53 12.33
N ILE A 28 -13.49 -17.32 11.58
CA ILE A 28 -13.57 -17.62 10.14
C ILE A 28 -12.79 -16.60 9.32
N VAL A 29 -12.78 -15.34 9.73
CA VAL A 29 -12.13 -14.24 9.00
C VAL A 29 -10.67 -14.06 9.41
N ALA A 30 -10.31 -14.40 10.64
CA ALA A 30 -8.98 -14.21 11.23
C ALA A 30 -7.82 -14.73 10.36
N PRO A 31 -7.88 -15.94 9.74
CA PRO A 31 -6.81 -16.43 8.86
C PRO A 31 -6.61 -15.52 7.64
N HIS A 32 -7.68 -14.97 7.09
CA HIS A 32 -7.62 -14.05 5.94
C HIS A 32 -7.05 -12.69 6.33
N ILE A 33 -7.34 -12.20 7.55
CA ILE A 33 -6.72 -10.99 8.11
C ILE A 33 -5.21 -11.20 8.24
N GLN A 34 -4.77 -12.31 8.82
CA GLN A 34 -3.34 -12.63 8.94
C GLN A 34 -2.64 -12.73 7.58
N ASN A 35 -3.31 -13.33 6.59
CA ASN A 35 -2.78 -13.42 5.22
C ASN A 35 -2.70 -12.04 4.56
N ALA A 36 -3.67 -11.15 4.78
CA ALA A 36 -3.64 -9.77 4.30
C ALA A 36 -2.50 -8.97 4.96
N GLU A 37 -2.31 -9.11 6.28
CA GLU A 37 -1.20 -8.45 6.97
C GLU A 37 0.16 -8.94 6.46
N ARG A 38 0.37 -10.25 6.36
CA ARG A 38 1.65 -10.84 5.94
C ARG A 38 1.96 -10.60 4.45
N GLY A 39 0.95 -10.74 3.60
CA GLY A 39 1.13 -10.69 2.15
C GLY A 39 1.11 -9.28 1.56
N TYR A 40 0.45 -8.33 2.21
CA TYR A 40 0.24 -7.00 1.66
C TYR A 40 0.72 -5.88 2.58
N LEU A 41 0.34 -5.89 3.87
CA LEU A 41 0.67 -4.79 4.78
C LEU A 41 2.16 -4.77 5.16
N ILE A 42 2.68 -5.88 5.71
CA ILE A 42 4.08 -5.93 6.19
C ILE A 42 5.09 -5.62 5.09
N PRO A 43 4.98 -6.17 3.86
CA PRO A 43 5.86 -5.79 2.77
C PRO A 43 5.76 -4.31 2.38
N LEU A 44 4.61 -3.69 2.63
CA LEU A 44 4.35 -2.30 2.26
C LEU A 44 4.95 -1.29 3.26
N ILE A 45 4.71 -1.49 4.56
CA ILE A 45 5.13 -0.54 5.61
C ILE A 45 6.41 -0.96 6.35
N GLY A 46 6.88 -2.19 6.14
CA GLY A 46 8.03 -2.77 6.86
C GLY A 46 7.67 -3.39 8.19
N SER A 47 8.50 -4.35 8.65
CA SER A 47 8.29 -5.08 9.89
C SER A 47 8.41 -4.20 11.14
N GLY A 48 9.30 -3.19 11.11
CA GLY A 48 9.49 -2.28 12.22
C GLY A 48 8.25 -1.44 12.53
N LEU A 49 7.66 -0.78 11.51
CA LEU A 49 6.45 0.00 11.69
C LEU A 49 5.25 -0.89 12.04
N TYR A 50 5.17 -2.10 11.46
CA TYR A 50 4.13 -3.06 11.82
C TYR A 50 4.21 -3.50 13.28
N SER A 51 5.42 -3.77 13.80
CA SER A 51 5.63 -4.11 15.22
C SER A 51 5.18 -2.97 16.13
N TRP A 52 5.61 -1.75 15.82
CA TRP A 52 5.21 -0.57 16.60
C TRP A 52 3.71 -0.33 16.61
N LEU A 53 3.03 -0.47 15.46
CA LEU A 53 1.57 -0.41 15.40
C LEU A 53 0.90 -1.53 16.20
N THR A 54 1.50 -2.72 16.24
CA THR A 54 0.98 -3.86 17.02
C THR A 54 1.14 -3.58 18.52
N ASP A 55 2.28 -3.06 18.94
CA ASP A 55 2.54 -2.68 20.35
C ASP A 55 1.59 -1.57 20.79
N PHE A 56 1.42 -0.53 19.95
CA PHE A 56 0.44 0.53 20.18
C PHE A 56 -0.98 -0.02 20.29
N TYR A 57 -1.39 -0.88 19.37
CA TYR A 57 -2.74 -1.48 19.36
C TYR A 57 -3.02 -2.30 20.61
N THR A 58 -2.01 -2.97 21.18
CA THR A 58 -2.15 -3.77 22.41
C THR A 58 -2.05 -2.94 23.69
N THR A 59 -1.55 -1.72 23.64
CA THR A 59 -1.47 -0.81 24.79
C THR A 59 -2.85 -0.45 25.30
N GLU A 60 -3.05 -0.55 26.61
CA GLU A 60 -4.29 -0.13 27.26
C GLU A 60 -4.26 1.38 27.52
N ASN A 61 -5.37 2.07 27.15
CA ASN A 61 -5.58 3.50 27.41
C ASN A 61 -4.40 4.39 26.99
N PRO A 62 -4.02 4.42 25.70
CA PRO A 62 -2.97 5.32 25.24
C PRO A 62 -3.37 6.78 25.48
N ASP A 63 -2.40 7.62 25.87
CA ASP A 63 -2.63 9.05 26.07
C ASP A 63 -2.87 9.75 24.73
N LEU A 64 -4.13 9.93 24.36
CA LEU A 64 -4.54 10.62 23.11
C LEU A 64 -4.34 12.14 23.13
N THR A 65 -3.82 12.71 24.22
CA THR A 65 -3.41 14.13 24.23
C THR A 65 -2.05 14.34 23.57
N ASP A 66 -1.23 13.29 23.47
CA ASP A 66 0.04 13.29 22.74
C ASP A 66 -0.21 13.25 21.22
N GLU A 67 0.37 14.19 20.48
CA GLU A 67 0.19 14.32 19.04
C GLU A 67 0.70 13.08 18.29
N GLY A 68 1.82 12.48 18.72
CA GLY A 68 2.36 11.26 18.14
C GLY A 68 1.42 10.07 18.32
N VAL A 69 0.78 9.95 19.48
CA VAL A 69 -0.23 8.93 19.79
C VAL A 69 -1.48 9.12 18.93
N GLN A 70 -1.92 10.36 18.72
CA GLN A 70 -3.04 10.68 17.83
C GLN A 70 -2.73 10.25 16.38
N LYS A 71 -1.53 10.53 15.87
CA LYS A 71 -1.09 10.12 14.52
C LYS A 71 -1.02 8.59 14.40
N LEU A 72 -0.54 7.90 15.42
CA LEU A 72 -0.55 6.42 15.45
C LEU A 72 -1.98 5.86 15.43
N SER A 73 -2.89 6.45 16.18
CA SER A 73 -4.29 6.06 16.20
C SER A 73 -4.95 6.23 14.82
N GLN A 74 -4.67 7.35 14.14
CA GLN A 74 -5.14 7.60 12.78
C GLN A 74 -4.53 6.61 11.78
N LEU A 75 -3.22 6.36 11.86
CA LEU A 75 -2.57 5.37 11.01
C LEU A 75 -3.13 3.97 11.23
N LEU A 76 -3.36 3.57 12.49
CA LEU A 76 -3.97 2.28 12.82
C LEU A 76 -5.36 2.12 12.18
N ALA A 77 -6.20 3.15 12.26
CA ALA A 77 -7.53 3.11 11.65
C ALA A 77 -7.48 2.96 10.12
N LEU A 78 -6.56 3.66 9.44
CA LEU A 78 -6.33 3.53 8.00
C LEU A 78 -5.85 2.12 7.64
N VAL A 79 -4.90 1.59 8.41
CA VAL A 79 -4.35 0.23 8.21
C VAL A 79 -5.43 -0.82 8.41
N GLN A 80 -6.20 -0.74 9.49
CA GLN A 80 -7.29 -1.68 9.76
C GLN A 80 -8.34 -1.66 8.64
N SER A 81 -8.72 -0.47 8.16
CA SER A 81 -9.64 -0.34 7.03
C SER A 81 -9.10 -1.01 5.76
N ALA A 82 -7.84 -0.79 5.41
CA ALA A 82 -7.22 -1.40 4.24
C ALA A 82 -7.13 -2.92 4.36
N VAL A 83 -6.63 -3.41 5.50
CA VAL A 83 -6.40 -4.84 5.77
C VAL A 83 -7.71 -5.63 5.72
N ILE A 84 -8.79 -5.11 6.33
CA ILE A 84 -10.05 -5.85 6.35
C ILE A 84 -10.67 -6.01 4.96
N HIS A 85 -10.60 -4.99 4.11
CA HIS A 85 -11.07 -5.09 2.73
C HIS A 85 -10.25 -6.11 1.92
N ILE A 86 -8.92 -6.12 2.07
CA ILE A 86 -8.06 -7.12 1.43
C ILE A 86 -8.33 -8.52 1.99
N ALA A 87 -8.53 -8.67 3.30
CA ALA A 87 -8.85 -9.96 3.92
C ALA A 87 -10.12 -10.58 3.34
N TYR A 88 -11.20 -9.78 3.21
CA TYR A 88 -12.44 -10.23 2.58
C TYR A 88 -12.28 -10.46 1.07
N TRP A 89 -11.41 -9.71 0.39
CA TRP A 89 -11.15 -9.95 -1.02
C TRP A 89 -10.40 -11.25 -1.28
N ILE A 90 -9.31 -11.53 -0.54
CA ILE A 90 -8.55 -12.78 -0.70
C ILE A 90 -9.31 -14.00 -0.19
N GLY A 91 -10.12 -13.83 0.85
CA GLY A 91 -10.97 -14.86 1.41
C GLY A 91 -12.30 -15.05 0.68
N PHE A 92 -12.63 -14.22 -0.32
CA PHE A 92 -13.98 -14.09 -0.88
C PHE A 92 -14.60 -15.45 -1.29
N ASP A 93 -13.87 -16.23 -2.05
CA ASP A 93 -14.35 -17.51 -2.57
C ASP A 93 -14.50 -18.57 -1.47
N VAL A 94 -13.63 -18.51 -0.44
CA VAL A 94 -13.65 -19.43 0.71
C VAL A 94 -14.76 -19.06 1.70
N LEU A 95 -14.95 -17.75 1.94
CA LEU A 95 -16.00 -17.26 2.84
C LEU A 95 -17.41 -17.49 2.29
N ASN A 96 -17.55 -17.62 0.97
CA ASN A 96 -18.79 -17.97 0.29
C ASN A 96 -19.04 -19.49 0.17
N ALA A 97 -18.09 -20.31 0.60
CA ALA A 97 -18.16 -21.76 0.51
C ALA A 97 -18.21 -22.39 1.91
N LEU A 98 -19.04 -23.39 2.10
CA LEU A 98 -19.02 -24.24 3.29
C LEU A 98 -18.09 -25.42 3.05
N ILE A 99 -17.01 -25.50 3.83
CA ILE A 99 -16.07 -26.62 3.80
C ILE A 99 -16.51 -27.65 4.82
N THR A 100 -16.90 -28.84 4.38
CA THR A 100 -17.35 -29.94 5.25
C THR A 100 -16.53 -31.19 5.00
N GLY A 101 -16.59 -32.17 5.90
CA GLY A 101 -15.97 -33.47 5.69
C GLY A 101 -16.45 -34.23 4.43
N SER A 102 -17.59 -33.83 3.86
CA SER A 102 -18.15 -34.36 2.61
C SER A 102 -17.89 -33.49 1.38
N GLY A 103 -16.98 -32.50 1.48
CA GLY A 103 -16.55 -31.62 0.39
C GLY A 103 -17.02 -30.17 0.52
N PHE A 104 -16.88 -29.41 -0.58
CA PHE A 104 -17.25 -28.00 -0.66
C PHE A 104 -18.72 -27.86 -1.04
N LYS A 105 -19.45 -27.04 -0.29
CA LYS A 105 -20.86 -26.78 -0.52
C LYS A 105 -21.12 -25.28 -0.56
N ARG A 106 -22.09 -24.85 -1.37
CA ARG A 106 -22.59 -23.48 -1.36
C ARG A 106 -23.68 -23.38 -0.28
N THR A 107 -23.65 -22.29 0.50
CA THR A 107 -24.69 -22.06 1.50
C THR A 107 -25.90 -21.45 0.81
N GLU A 108 -26.95 -22.22 0.63
CA GLU A 108 -28.26 -21.76 0.17
C GLU A 108 -29.35 -22.23 1.12
N SER A 109 -30.30 -21.36 1.41
CA SER A 109 -31.53 -21.72 2.13
C SER A 109 -32.75 -21.19 1.39
N ASN A 110 -33.96 -21.63 1.78
CA ASN A 110 -35.18 -21.13 1.18
C ASN A 110 -35.38 -19.61 1.34
N THR A 111 -34.70 -19.01 2.33
CA THR A 111 -34.80 -17.58 2.67
C THR A 111 -33.59 -16.78 2.27
N VAL A 112 -32.44 -17.42 2.04
CA VAL A 112 -31.18 -16.75 1.66
C VAL A 112 -30.74 -17.28 0.31
N LYS A 113 -30.80 -16.41 -0.70
CA LYS A 113 -30.32 -16.72 -2.05
C LYS A 113 -28.89 -16.19 -2.21
N SER A 114 -28.05 -16.96 -2.90
CA SER A 114 -26.73 -16.50 -3.29
C SER A 114 -26.81 -15.32 -4.28
N LEU A 115 -25.76 -14.49 -4.26
CA LEU A 115 -25.62 -13.37 -5.18
C LEU A 115 -25.61 -13.86 -6.64
N PHE A 116 -26.10 -13.04 -7.55
CA PHE A 116 -25.84 -13.25 -8.97
C PHE A 116 -24.37 -13.06 -9.29
N LYS A 117 -23.86 -13.74 -10.30
CA LYS A 117 -22.45 -13.69 -10.71
C LYS A 117 -21.91 -12.27 -10.90
N TYR A 118 -22.71 -11.36 -11.46
CA TYR A 118 -22.30 -9.97 -11.63
C TYR A 118 -22.21 -9.22 -10.29
N GLN A 119 -23.08 -9.53 -9.31
CA GLN A 119 -23.03 -8.94 -7.96
C GLN A 119 -21.80 -9.45 -7.19
N GLU A 120 -21.48 -10.74 -7.30
CA GLU A 120 -20.26 -11.31 -6.73
C GLU A 120 -19.01 -10.63 -7.32
N SER A 121 -18.96 -10.47 -8.66
CA SER A 121 -17.87 -9.77 -9.33
C SER A 121 -17.74 -8.31 -8.89
N ASN A 122 -18.84 -7.58 -8.78
CA ASN A 122 -18.85 -6.19 -8.35
C ASN A 122 -18.39 -6.05 -6.90
N LEU A 123 -18.88 -6.92 -6.00
CA LEU A 123 -18.48 -6.92 -4.61
C LEU A 123 -16.98 -7.27 -4.45
N LYS A 124 -16.51 -8.30 -5.17
CA LYS A 124 -15.08 -8.68 -5.17
C LYS A 124 -14.18 -7.55 -5.70
N ASN A 125 -14.61 -6.86 -6.75
CA ASN A 125 -13.91 -5.68 -7.28
C ASN A 125 -13.95 -4.50 -6.30
N TYR A 126 -15.08 -4.25 -5.64
CA TYR A 126 -15.20 -3.22 -4.59
C TYR A 126 -14.22 -3.48 -3.45
N LEU A 127 -14.21 -4.68 -2.89
CA LEU A 127 -13.31 -5.07 -1.81
C LEU A 127 -11.84 -4.87 -2.19
N ARG A 128 -11.45 -5.34 -3.39
CA ARG A 128 -10.11 -5.17 -3.92
C ARG A 128 -9.74 -3.69 -4.03
N THR A 129 -10.57 -2.90 -4.69
CA THR A 129 -10.30 -1.48 -4.96
C THR A 129 -10.25 -0.69 -3.66
N SER A 130 -11.18 -0.92 -2.74
CA SER A 130 -11.20 -0.26 -1.42
C SER A 130 -9.96 -0.61 -0.59
N GLY A 131 -9.53 -1.87 -0.60
CA GLY A 131 -8.32 -2.29 0.10
C GLY A 131 -7.06 -1.64 -0.45
N PHE A 132 -6.88 -1.62 -1.78
CA PHE A 132 -5.70 -0.98 -2.39
C PHE A 132 -5.71 0.54 -2.26
N ASN A 133 -6.88 1.20 -2.37
CA ASN A 133 -7.01 2.63 -2.10
C ASN A 133 -6.72 2.93 -0.62
N GLY A 134 -7.13 2.04 0.29
CA GLY A 134 -6.77 2.13 1.71
C GLY A 134 -5.26 2.07 1.92
N PHE A 135 -4.55 1.16 1.27
CA PHE A 135 -3.08 1.13 1.33
C PHE A 135 -2.43 2.37 0.72
N ASP A 136 -2.99 2.93 -0.34
CA ASP A 136 -2.53 4.22 -0.87
C ASP A 136 -2.67 5.34 0.19
N SER A 137 -3.81 5.39 0.89
CA SER A 137 -4.03 6.35 1.98
C SER A 137 -3.06 6.16 3.13
N VAL A 138 -2.74 4.91 3.51
CA VAL A 138 -1.72 4.58 4.52
C VAL A 138 -0.36 5.15 4.11
N LEU A 139 0.07 4.90 2.89
CA LEU A 139 1.36 5.38 2.39
C LEU A 139 1.42 6.91 2.28
N GLN A 140 0.34 7.56 1.82
CA GLN A 140 0.25 9.01 1.79
C GLN A 140 0.31 9.61 3.19
N PHE A 141 -0.37 8.99 4.16
CA PHE A 141 -0.32 9.42 5.56
C PHE A 141 1.09 9.32 6.15
N ILE A 142 1.80 8.22 5.88
CA ILE A 142 3.20 8.03 6.30
C ILE A 142 4.11 9.07 5.64
N ASP A 143 3.95 9.32 4.33
CA ASP A 143 4.74 10.31 3.59
C ASP A 143 4.59 11.74 4.17
N VAL A 144 3.37 12.13 4.52
CA VAL A 144 3.08 13.47 5.10
C VAL A 144 3.63 13.59 6.53
N ASN A 145 3.63 12.51 7.30
CA ASN A 145 4.03 12.50 8.70
C ASN A 145 5.42 11.83 8.89
N GLN A 146 6.29 11.88 7.88
CA GLN A 146 7.63 11.25 7.90
C GLN A 146 8.47 11.52 9.17
N PRO A 147 8.50 12.74 9.74
CA PRO A 147 9.31 13.01 10.94
C PRO A 147 9.00 12.10 12.12
N GLU A 148 7.71 11.78 12.33
CA GLU A 148 7.26 10.92 13.42
C GLU A 148 7.53 9.44 13.16
N PHE A 149 7.57 9.03 11.88
CA PHE A 149 7.75 7.63 11.47
C PHE A 149 9.16 7.32 10.95
N SER A 150 10.07 8.28 10.92
CA SER A 150 11.43 8.12 10.38
C SER A 150 12.32 7.12 11.15
N GLY A 151 12.06 6.91 12.45
CA GLY A 151 12.76 5.92 13.27
C GLY A 151 12.43 4.46 12.95
N PHE A 152 11.43 4.23 12.10
CA PHE A 152 10.96 2.88 11.70
C PHE A 152 11.28 2.57 10.23
N GLY A 153 12.27 3.24 9.68
CA GLY A 153 12.55 3.44 8.26
C GLY A 153 13.24 2.31 7.50
N ASP A 154 13.16 1.05 7.92
CA ASP A 154 13.64 -0.08 7.12
C ASP A 154 12.63 -0.52 6.03
N SER A 155 11.54 0.22 5.85
CA SER A 155 10.69 -0.04 4.70
C SER A 155 11.42 0.41 3.43
N GLN A 156 11.59 -0.51 2.50
CA GLN A 156 12.15 -0.25 1.17
C GLN A 156 11.41 0.88 0.43
N ALA A 157 10.17 1.16 0.85
CA ALA A 157 9.34 2.25 0.35
C ALA A 157 9.86 3.64 0.77
N LEU A 158 10.45 3.78 1.96
CA LEU A 158 10.92 5.06 2.51
C LEU A 158 12.39 5.35 2.18
N SER A 159 13.25 4.32 2.08
CA SER A 159 14.71 4.50 1.99
C SER A 159 15.23 5.00 0.64
N THR A 160 14.49 4.85 -0.45
CA THR A 160 14.97 5.11 -1.82
C THR A 160 14.55 6.49 -2.37
N ILE A 161 13.90 7.33 -1.57
CA ILE A 161 13.31 8.59 -2.05
C ILE A 161 14.38 9.64 -2.39
N LYS A 162 15.45 9.71 -1.59
CA LYS A 162 16.40 10.86 -1.61
C LYS A 162 17.28 10.96 -2.87
N THR A 163 17.56 9.88 -3.57
CA THR A 163 18.49 9.88 -4.72
C THR A 163 17.83 9.59 -6.06
N SER A 164 16.54 9.36 -6.12
CA SER A 164 15.80 9.10 -7.36
C SER A 164 15.60 10.38 -8.19
N PHE A 165 15.66 10.29 -9.51
CA PHE A 165 15.22 11.40 -10.38
C PHE A 165 13.73 11.69 -10.26
N VAL A 166 12.92 10.67 -9.96
CA VAL A 166 11.48 10.77 -9.69
C VAL A 166 11.23 10.35 -8.24
N PRO A 167 11.41 11.26 -7.26
CA PRO A 167 11.42 10.91 -5.84
C PRO A 167 10.02 10.66 -5.26
N THR A 168 8.98 11.31 -5.80
CA THR A 168 7.64 11.30 -5.20
C THR A 168 6.55 10.98 -6.21
N THR A 169 5.40 10.56 -5.69
CA THR A 169 4.18 10.36 -6.45
C THR A 169 3.75 11.63 -7.19
N SER A 170 3.86 12.79 -6.53
CA SER A 170 3.50 14.09 -7.14
C SER A 170 4.35 14.39 -8.37
N VAL A 171 5.67 14.21 -8.29
CA VAL A 171 6.58 14.42 -9.43
C VAL A 171 6.26 13.47 -10.59
N LEU A 172 5.91 12.22 -10.31
CA LEU A 172 5.46 11.29 -11.34
C LEU A 172 4.14 11.75 -11.96
N ASN A 173 3.18 12.14 -11.12
CA ASN A 173 1.83 12.55 -11.54
C ASN A 173 1.81 13.82 -12.37
N GLU A 174 2.76 14.74 -12.18
CA GLU A 174 2.95 15.94 -13.04
C GLU A 174 3.36 15.57 -14.48
N ILE A 175 4.05 14.45 -14.67
CA ILE A 175 4.56 14.01 -15.98
C ILE A 175 3.60 13.01 -16.62
N TYR A 176 3.11 12.06 -15.84
CA TYR A 176 2.18 11.02 -16.26
C TYR A 176 1.10 10.82 -15.20
N PHE A 177 -0.15 11.09 -15.56
CA PHE A 177 -1.27 11.05 -14.61
C PHE A 177 -1.52 9.63 -14.07
N ILE A 178 -1.28 9.45 -12.79
CA ILE A 178 -1.49 8.21 -12.04
C ILE A 178 -2.51 8.37 -10.90
N ASN A 179 -3.33 9.44 -10.94
CA ASN A 179 -4.30 9.76 -9.91
C ASN A 179 -3.68 9.89 -8.50
N ASN A 180 -2.45 10.40 -8.40
CA ASN A 180 -1.65 10.48 -7.17
C ASN A 180 -1.52 9.13 -6.41
N SER A 181 -1.72 8.00 -7.09
CA SER A 181 -1.63 6.68 -6.48
C SER A 181 -0.20 6.34 -6.09
N ARG A 182 0.04 6.28 -4.78
CA ARG A 182 1.33 5.87 -4.22
C ARG A 182 1.66 4.41 -4.54
N LEU A 183 0.64 3.56 -4.53
CA LEU A 183 0.80 2.15 -4.88
C LEU A 183 1.21 1.98 -6.35
N THR A 184 0.62 2.75 -7.27
CA THR A 184 1.02 2.78 -8.68
C THR A 184 2.45 3.26 -8.83
N PHE A 185 2.83 4.34 -8.14
CA PHE A 185 4.21 4.82 -8.10
C PHE A 185 5.20 3.73 -7.65
N LEU A 186 4.91 3.03 -6.56
CA LEU A 186 5.78 1.96 -6.05
C LEU A 186 5.92 0.80 -7.04
N ARG A 187 4.85 0.47 -7.77
CA ARG A 187 4.91 -0.55 -8.84
C ARG A 187 5.74 -0.10 -10.04
N MET A 188 5.76 1.20 -10.34
CA MET A 188 6.57 1.77 -11.42
C MET A 188 8.05 1.93 -11.04
N LYS A 189 8.38 2.01 -9.75
CA LYS A 189 9.73 2.26 -9.26
C LYS A 189 10.81 1.34 -9.85
N PRO A 190 10.64 0.00 -9.92
CA PRO A 190 11.62 -0.88 -10.55
C PRO A 190 11.83 -0.55 -12.04
N LEU A 191 10.78 -0.16 -12.75
CA LEU A 191 10.87 0.21 -14.16
C LEU A 191 11.56 1.56 -14.34
N LEU A 192 11.28 2.52 -13.47
CA LEU A 192 12.01 3.80 -13.45
C LEU A 192 13.50 3.57 -13.23
N GLN A 193 13.86 2.69 -12.29
CA GLN A 193 15.26 2.33 -12.05
C GLN A 193 15.91 1.64 -13.25
N LEU A 194 15.21 0.71 -13.89
CA LEU A 194 15.69 0.02 -15.08
C LEU A 194 16.01 0.99 -16.22
N VAL A 195 15.08 1.89 -16.54
CA VAL A 195 15.27 2.93 -17.57
C VAL A 195 16.38 3.92 -17.19
N GLU A 196 16.48 4.26 -15.91
CA GLU A 196 17.56 5.11 -15.42
C GLU A 196 18.93 4.48 -15.71
N ASP A 197 19.09 3.19 -15.42
CA ASP A 197 20.36 2.48 -15.59
C ASP A 197 20.69 2.20 -17.08
N MET A 198 19.69 1.85 -17.89
CA MET A 198 19.89 1.43 -19.28
C MET A 198 19.92 2.58 -20.28
N ASP A 199 19.09 3.63 -20.06
CA ASP A 199 18.91 4.70 -21.05
C ASP A 199 19.48 6.03 -20.57
N ILE A 200 19.21 6.44 -19.32
CA ILE A 200 19.59 7.78 -18.85
C ILE A 200 21.08 7.84 -18.48
N LYS A 201 21.57 6.87 -17.73
CA LYS A 201 22.96 6.85 -17.28
C LYS A 201 23.98 6.82 -18.43
N PRO A 202 23.81 6.01 -19.50
CA PRO A 202 24.70 6.04 -20.65
C PRO A 202 24.71 7.38 -21.39
N VAL A 203 23.54 8.04 -21.51
CA VAL A 203 23.40 9.34 -22.19
C VAL A 203 24.09 10.45 -21.40
N LEU A 204 23.98 10.45 -20.09
CA LEU A 204 24.61 11.45 -19.22
C LEU A 204 26.11 11.26 -19.07
N GLY A 205 26.59 10.02 -19.21
CA GLY A 205 27.93 9.60 -18.87
C GLY A 205 28.11 9.45 -17.34
N PRO A 206 29.09 8.62 -16.90
CA PRO A 206 29.23 8.23 -15.49
C PRO A 206 29.54 9.40 -14.56
N GLU A 207 30.36 10.34 -14.97
CA GLU A 207 30.75 11.50 -14.16
C GLU A 207 29.58 12.46 -13.92
N THR A 208 28.87 12.83 -15.00
CA THR A 208 27.71 13.72 -14.91
C THR A 208 26.58 13.08 -14.11
N TYR A 209 26.31 11.80 -14.33
CA TYR A 209 25.34 11.04 -13.55
C TYR A 209 25.66 11.05 -12.06
N SER A 210 26.89 10.71 -11.69
CA SER A 210 27.32 10.69 -10.29
C SER A 210 27.25 12.07 -9.64
N TYR A 211 27.66 13.11 -10.38
CA TYR A 211 27.54 14.50 -9.92
C TYR A 211 26.09 14.87 -9.62
N ILE A 212 25.16 14.60 -10.55
CA ILE A 212 23.75 14.92 -10.36
C ILE A 212 23.18 14.16 -9.15
N LYS A 213 23.48 12.86 -8.99
CA LYS A 213 23.03 12.05 -7.85
C LYS A 213 23.54 12.60 -6.52
N THR A 214 24.79 13.03 -6.47
CA THR A 214 25.39 13.66 -5.28
C THR A 214 24.70 14.99 -4.95
N GLU A 215 24.41 15.80 -5.98
CA GLU A 215 23.66 17.06 -5.77
C GLU A 215 22.24 16.82 -5.26
N LEU A 216 21.52 15.83 -5.81
CA LEU A 216 20.15 15.49 -5.38
C LEU A 216 20.08 15.00 -3.93
N SER A 217 21.18 14.50 -3.36
CA SER A 217 21.24 14.11 -1.94
C SER A 217 21.39 15.28 -0.97
N LYS A 218 21.71 16.48 -1.49
CA LYS A 218 21.86 17.70 -0.67
C LYS A 218 20.49 18.33 -0.38
N PRO A 219 20.34 19.02 0.76
CA PRO A 219 19.13 19.80 1.07
C PRO A 219 18.82 20.86 0.00
N GLU A 220 19.86 21.49 -0.54
CA GLU A 220 19.78 22.50 -1.59
C GLU A 220 20.65 22.11 -2.81
N PRO A 221 20.07 21.43 -3.81
CA PRO A 221 20.81 21.08 -5.02
C PRO A 221 21.17 22.33 -5.86
N ALA A 222 22.30 22.28 -6.58
CA ALA A 222 22.74 23.37 -7.45
C ALA A 222 21.65 23.72 -8.50
N SER A 223 21.43 25.03 -8.74
CA SER A 223 20.41 25.55 -9.64
C SER A 223 20.50 24.99 -11.06
N LYS A 224 21.72 24.69 -11.56
CA LYS A 224 21.93 24.05 -12.86
C LYS A 224 21.37 22.62 -12.92
N VAL A 225 21.47 21.86 -11.81
CA VAL A 225 20.91 20.51 -11.70
C VAL A 225 19.38 20.58 -11.70
N ILE A 226 18.81 21.50 -10.90
CA ILE A 226 17.35 21.71 -10.85
C ILE A 226 16.77 21.98 -12.25
N ARG A 227 17.45 22.84 -13.03
CA ARG A 227 17.03 23.17 -14.43
C ARG A 227 17.15 21.98 -15.37
N LEU A 228 18.05 21.04 -15.13
CA LEU A 228 18.24 19.85 -15.96
C LEU A 228 17.20 18.76 -15.67
N LEU A 229 16.68 18.68 -14.43
CA LEU A 229 15.77 17.61 -14.01
C LEU A 229 14.55 17.38 -14.92
N PRO A 230 13.82 18.39 -15.41
CA PRO A 230 12.67 18.17 -16.30
C PRO A 230 13.05 17.43 -17.59
N TYR A 231 14.24 17.68 -18.13
CA TYR A 231 14.75 17.01 -19.34
C TYR A 231 15.15 15.55 -19.10
N ILE A 232 15.50 15.18 -17.87
CA ILE A 232 15.80 13.79 -17.47
C ILE A 232 14.50 13.07 -17.10
N ARG A 233 13.63 13.69 -16.32
CA ARG A 233 12.42 13.09 -15.76
C ARG A 233 11.40 12.69 -16.83
N LYS A 234 11.19 13.55 -17.83
CA LYS A 234 10.19 13.28 -18.87
C LYS A 234 10.50 12.01 -19.66
N PRO A 235 11.67 11.85 -20.31
CA PRO A 235 11.98 10.62 -21.04
C PRO A 235 12.00 9.40 -20.11
N LEU A 236 12.54 9.53 -18.91
CA LEU A 236 12.56 8.46 -17.91
C LEU A 236 11.15 7.90 -17.62
N VAL A 237 10.20 8.79 -17.34
CA VAL A 237 8.81 8.41 -17.02
C VAL A 237 8.10 7.83 -18.24
N PHE A 238 8.24 8.43 -19.42
CA PHE A 238 7.58 7.94 -20.63
C PHE A 238 8.11 6.56 -21.07
N LEU A 239 9.41 6.33 -21.00
CA LEU A 239 10.01 5.03 -21.30
C LEU A 239 9.56 3.97 -20.30
N ALA A 240 9.60 4.25 -18.99
CA ALA A 240 9.12 3.34 -17.96
C ALA A 240 7.63 2.99 -18.14
N THR A 241 6.81 3.98 -18.53
CA THR A 241 5.38 3.76 -18.82
C THR A 241 5.19 2.91 -20.08
N ALA A 242 5.99 3.12 -21.12
CA ALA A 242 5.92 2.35 -22.35
C ALA A 242 6.28 0.86 -22.10
N ILE A 243 7.26 0.59 -21.25
CA ILE A 243 7.61 -0.78 -20.80
C ILE A 243 6.43 -1.38 -20.02
N LEU A 244 5.86 -0.65 -19.08
CA LEU A 244 4.72 -1.11 -18.29
C LEU A 244 3.51 -1.51 -19.17
N MET A 245 3.31 -0.79 -20.27
CA MET A 245 2.24 -1.06 -21.24
C MET A 245 2.59 -2.16 -22.25
N GLY A 246 3.78 -2.77 -22.16
CA GLY A 246 4.26 -3.77 -23.11
C GLY A 246 4.54 -3.23 -24.52
N LYS A 247 4.71 -1.89 -24.66
CA LYS A 247 4.98 -1.25 -25.95
C LYS A 247 6.46 -1.20 -26.30
N VAL A 248 7.33 -1.38 -25.32
CA VAL A 248 8.79 -1.41 -25.47
C VAL A 248 9.31 -2.59 -24.65
N VAL A 249 10.15 -3.41 -25.27
CA VAL A 249 10.90 -4.45 -24.57
C VAL A 249 12.26 -3.86 -24.21
N PRO A 250 12.73 -3.95 -22.94
CA PRO A 250 14.08 -3.53 -22.59
C PRO A 250 15.11 -4.30 -23.42
N THR A 251 15.98 -3.58 -24.09
CA THR A 251 17.08 -4.16 -24.89
C THR A 251 18.26 -4.52 -24.01
#